data_6f2a7e1c1d53ec032a08d47f5301f40b
#
_entry.id   6f2a7e1c1d53ec032a08d47f5301f40b
#
_cell.length_a   1.000
_cell.length_b   1.000
_cell.length_c   1.000
_cell.angle_alpha   90.00
_cell.angle_beta   90.00
_cell.angle_gamma   90.00
#
_symmetry.space_group_name_H-M   'P 1'
#
loop_
_entity.id
_entity.type
_entity.pdbx_description
1 polymer ?
#
loop_
_entity_poly.entity_id
_entity_poly.type
_entity_poly.pdbx_seq_one_letter_code
_entity_poly.pdbx_strand_id
1 'polypeptide(L)'
;NLNIVADIKHPTSGDVYDGILGAVHAVLEQSGVDRTQIRQAMLGTTQCTNAIVERKHLAPIGILRIGAPATTGIPPMVDWAEDIQRIAVGSTVIGGGFEYDGKELAPLDEAAAKMFFLDMKAKGVKSIAISCVFSTVRNDHELRAAELCKEVMGEDVHVSISSEIGSMGLIERENATILNAALWQVAERFTEGFAKSLEGEGITNADVYLSQNDGTLM
;
A
#
# COMPACT_ATOMS: atom_id res chain seq x y z
N ASN A 1 32.91 -9.48 8.68
CA ASN A 1 32.68 -10.94 8.56
C ASN A 1 31.19 -11.19 8.73
N LEU A 2 30.56 -11.73 7.66
CA LEU A 2 29.15 -12.15 7.70
C LEU A 2 29.09 -13.58 8.23
N ASN A 3 29.18 -13.73 9.56
CA ASN A 3 29.03 -15.03 10.21
C ASN A 3 27.59 -15.17 10.73
N ILE A 4 26.93 -16.27 10.40
CA ILE A 4 25.67 -16.63 11.03
C ILE A 4 25.96 -17.06 12.46
N VAL A 5 25.39 -16.35 13.45
CA VAL A 5 25.57 -16.64 14.86
C VAL A 5 24.53 -17.65 15.35
N ALA A 6 23.30 -17.51 14.88
CA ALA A 6 22.19 -18.45 15.13
C ALA A 6 21.20 -18.41 13.99
N ASP A 7 20.49 -19.50 13.77
CA ASP A 7 19.36 -19.60 12.87
C ASP A 7 18.27 -20.46 13.49
N ILE A 8 17.02 -20.16 13.17
CA ILE A 8 15.87 -20.91 13.69
C ILE A 8 14.77 -21.05 12.64
N LYS A 9 14.06 -22.15 12.71
CA LYS A 9 12.80 -22.35 12.01
C LYS A 9 11.68 -22.45 13.04
N HIS A 10 10.83 -21.44 13.09
CA HIS A 10 9.69 -21.38 14.02
C HIS A 10 8.38 -21.67 13.26
N PRO A 11 7.45 -22.46 13.83
CA PRO A 11 6.15 -22.70 13.23
C PRO A 11 5.38 -21.39 13.07
N THR A 12 4.65 -21.26 11.96
CA THR A 12 3.73 -20.14 11.77
C THR A 12 2.55 -20.28 12.73
N SER A 13 2.27 -19.23 13.49
CA SER A 13 1.08 -19.14 14.34
C SER A 13 -0.11 -18.56 13.58
N GLY A 14 -1.32 -18.72 14.13
CA GLY A 14 -2.52 -18.08 13.57
C GLY A 14 -2.48 -16.56 13.64
N ASP A 15 -1.74 -16.01 14.62
CA ASP A 15 -1.40 -14.59 14.69
C ASP A 15 0.04 -14.38 14.23
N VAL A 16 0.21 -13.49 13.27
CA VAL A 16 1.53 -13.16 12.69
C VAL A 16 2.46 -12.57 13.75
N TYR A 17 1.92 -11.74 14.65
CA TYR A 17 2.69 -11.13 15.74
C TYR A 17 3.31 -12.20 16.66
N ASP A 18 2.50 -13.14 17.13
CA ASP A 18 2.97 -14.21 18.02
C ASP A 18 4.05 -15.07 17.36
N GLY A 19 3.88 -15.33 16.05
CA GLY A 19 4.85 -16.10 15.27
C GLY A 19 6.21 -15.38 15.14
N ILE A 20 6.19 -14.08 14.86
CA ILE A 20 7.38 -13.25 14.76
C ILE A 20 8.06 -13.13 16.14
N LEU A 21 7.30 -12.79 17.18
CA LEU A 21 7.80 -12.67 18.55
C LEU A 21 8.46 -13.96 19.01
N GLY A 22 7.81 -15.11 18.81
CA GLY A 22 8.37 -16.40 19.16
C GLY A 22 9.67 -16.74 18.41
N ALA A 23 9.75 -16.40 17.12
CA ALA A 23 10.97 -16.60 16.33
C ALA A 23 12.11 -15.67 16.78
N VAL A 24 11.83 -14.39 17.01
CA VAL A 24 12.81 -13.42 17.51
C VAL A 24 13.33 -13.84 18.87
N HIS A 25 12.43 -14.18 19.81
CA HIS A 25 12.80 -14.65 21.13
C HIS A 25 13.73 -15.87 21.05
N ALA A 26 13.33 -16.89 20.32
CA ALA A 26 14.07 -18.14 20.23
C ALA A 26 15.48 -17.98 19.60
N VAL A 27 15.61 -17.16 18.54
CA VAL A 27 16.93 -16.90 17.93
C VAL A 27 17.84 -16.08 18.86
N LEU A 28 17.28 -15.16 19.63
CA LEU A 28 18.04 -14.37 20.61
C LEU A 28 18.55 -15.24 21.76
N GLU A 29 17.72 -16.13 22.29
CA GLU A 29 18.13 -17.09 23.32
C GLU A 29 19.20 -18.06 22.81
N GLN A 30 19.04 -18.56 21.57
CA GLN A 30 20.04 -19.47 20.98
C GLN A 30 21.38 -18.78 20.72
N SER A 31 21.34 -17.51 20.26
CA SER A 31 22.55 -16.76 19.91
C SER A 31 23.33 -16.27 21.14
N GLY A 32 22.64 -16.00 22.23
CA GLY A 32 23.23 -15.34 23.43
C GLY A 32 23.74 -13.92 23.16
N VAL A 33 23.35 -13.31 22.04
CA VAL A 33 23.78 -11.95 21.68
C VAL A 33 23.09 -10.94 22.58
N ASP A 34 23.88 -9.97 23.07
CA ASP A 34 23.35 -8.85 23.83
C ASP A 34 22.45 -7.99 22.92
N ARG A 35 21.22 -7.80 23.35
CA ARG A 35 20.18 -7.07 22.60
C ARG A 35 20.59 -5.63 22.26
N THR A 36 21.45 -5.02 23.08
CA THR A 36 21.98 -3.67 22.83
C THR A 36 22.98 -3.60 21.67
N GLN A 37 23.50 -4.74 21.23
CA GLN A 37 24.42 -4.84 20.09
C GLN A 37 23.69 -4.99 18.75
N ILE A 38 22.37 -5.23 18.76
CA ILE A 38 21.56 -5.36 17.55
C ILE A 38 21.33 -3.96 17.01
N ARG A 39 21.82 -3.70 15.82
CA ARG A 39 21.72 -2.39 15.15
C ARG A 39 20.72 -2.35 14.02
N GLN A 40 20.40 -3.50 13.44
CA GLN A 40 19.52 -3.60 12.30
C GLN A 40 18.62 -4.83 12.46
N ALA A 41 17.36 -4.65 12.15
CA ALA A 41 16.37 -5.71 12.05
C ALA A 41 15.72 -5.65 10.67
N MET A 42 15.76 -6.76 9.93
CA MET A 42 15.26 -6.82 8.56
C MET A 42 14.14 -7.85 8.46
N LEU A 43 13.05 -7.48 7.85
CA LEU A 43 11.89 -8.33 7.70
C LEU A 43 11.55 -8.53 6.24
N GLY A 44 11.57 -9.79 5.79
CA GLY A 44 11.05 -10.20 4.48
C GLY A 44 9.76 -10.98 4.65
N THR A 45 8.76 -10.69 3.82
CA THR A 45 7.45 -11.33 3.94
C THR A 45 6.77 -11.56 2.60
N THR A 46 5.99 -12.63 2.54
CA THR A 46 5.05 -12.91 1.44
C THR A 46 3.59 -12.64 1.83
N GLN A 47 3.34 -12.00 2.97
CA GLN A 47 1.97 -11.79 3.48
C GLN A 47 1.09 -10.99 2.52
N CYS A 48 1.63 -9.94 1.90
CA CYS A 48 0.89 -9.17 0.89
C CYS A 48 0.55 -10.03 -0.34
N THR A 49 1.50 -10.83 -0.82
CA THR A 49 1.28 -11.76 -1.93
C THR A 49 0.21 -12.80 -1.55
N ASN A 50 0.31 -13.38 -0.36
CA ASN A 50 -0.66 -14.36 0.12
C ASN A 50 -2.06 -13.74 0.25
N ALA A 51 -2.18 -12.51 0.76
CA ALA A 51 -3.45 -11.81 0.85
C ALA A 51 -4.12 -11.65 -0.54
N ILE A 52 -3.33 -11.32 -1.57
CA ILE A 52 -3.83 -11.23 -2.94
C ILE A 52 -4.24 -12.60 -3.47
N VAL A 53 -3.40 -13.63 -3.33
CA VAL A 53 -3.65 -14.98 -3.86
C VAL A 53 -4.87 -15.61 -3.19
N GLU A 54 -4.98 -15.48 -1.87
CA GLU A 54 -6.07 -16.05 -1.08
C GLU A 54 -7.34 -15.18 -1.06
N ARG A 55 -7.31 -13.96 -1.60
CA ARG A 55 -8.40 -12.96 -1.53
C ARG A 55 -8.85 -12.66 -0.10
N LYS A 56 -7.89 -12.65 0.83
CA LYS A 56 -8.16 -12.43 2.26
C LYS A 56 -7.48 -11.17 2.77
N HIS A 57 -8.13 -10.52 3.73
CA HIS A 57 -7.60 -9.33 4.41
C HIS A 57 -7.33 -8.13 3.50
N LEU A 58 -7.88 -8.12 2.28
CA LEU A 58 -7.84 -6.97 1.41
C LEU A 58 -8.84 -5.92 1.90
N ALA A 59 -8.39 -4.68 2.04
CA ALA A 59 -9.26 -3.59 2.46
C ALA A 59 -10.26 -3.22 1.35
N PRO A 60 -11.50 -2.86 1.67
CA PRO A 60 -12.42 -2.25 0.71
C PRO A 60 -11.91 -0.85 0.33
N ILE A 61 -11.91 -0.57 -0.96
CA ILE A 61 -11.31 0.66 -1.52
C ILE A 61 -12.26 1.44 -2.40
N GLY A 62 -11.99 2.75 -2.54
CA GLY A 62 -12.51 3.59 -3.60
C GLY A 62 -11.45 3.82 -4.69
N ILE A 63 -11.86 3.88 -5.95
CA ILE A 63 -10.95 4.06 -7.08
C ILE A 63 -11.33 5.35 -7.82
N LEU A 64 -10.42 6.30 -7.86
CA LEU A 64 -10.55 7.54 -8.62
C LEU A 64 -9.53 7.57 -9.75
N ARG A 65 -10.00 7.60 -11.00
CA ARG A 65 -9.15 7.88 -12.16
C ARG A 65 -9.38 9.29 -12.67
N ILE A 66 -8.32 10.04 -12.86
CA ILE A 66 -8.31 11.38 -13.45
C ILE A 66 -7.88 11.23 -14.91
N GLY A 67 -8.80 11.40 -15.86
CA GLY A 67 -8.50 11.17 -17.27
C GLY A 67 -9.70 11.11 -18.20
N ALA A 68 -10.86 11.66 -17.78
CA ALA A 68 -11.99 11.82 -18.68
C ALA A 68 -11.78 13.05 -19.62
N PRO A 69 -12.26 12.98 -20.87
CA PRO A 69 -13.00 11.86 -21.48
C PRO A 69 -12.09 10.76 -22.08
N ALA A 70 -10.78 10.97 -22.17
CA ALA A 70 -9.85 10.14 -22.95
C ALA A 70 -9.85 8.66 -22.53
N THR A 71 -10.09 8.35 -21.26
CA THR A 71 -9.98 6.98 -20.72
C THR A 71 -11.31 6.36 -20.29
N THR A 72 -12.44 7.00 -20.59
CA THR A 72 -13.77 6.52 -20.18
C THR A 72 -14.18 5.20 -20.83
N GLY A 73 -13.58 4.86 -21.99
CA GLY A 73 -13.83 3.58 -22.67
C GLY A 73 -13.23 2.35 -22.02
N ILE A 74 -12.34 2.52 -21.02
CA ILE A 74 -11.68 1.44 -20.31
C ILE A 74 -11.99 1.61 -18.82
N PRO A 75 -12.93 0.85 -18.25
CA PRO A 75 -13.26 0.98 -16.83
C PRO A 75 -12.08 0.57 -15.93
N PRO A 76 -11.96 1.13 -14.72
CA PRO A 76 -11.02 0.61 -13.70
C PRO A 76 -11.24 -0.87 -13.44
N MET A 77 -10.16 -1.60 -13.17
CA MET A 77 -10.18 -3.06 -12.96
C MET A 77 -10.72 -3.86 -14.16
N VAL A 78 -10.61 -3.32 -15.39
CA VAL A 78 -10.94 -4.09 -16.60
C VAL A 78 -10.13 -5.40 -16.61
N ASP A 79 -10.76 -6.50 -17.03
CA ASP A 79 -10.18 -7.84 -17.09
C ASP A 79 -9.74 -8.48 -15.74
N TRP A 80 -10.07 -7.86 -14.61
CA TRP A 80 -9.85 -8.50 -13.31
C TRP A 80 -10.92 -9.57 -13.05
N ALA A 81 -10.52 -10.63 -12.34
CA ALA A 81 -11.47 -11.66 -11.90
C ALA A 81 -12.53 -11.07 -10.95
N GLU A 82 -13.77 -11.52 -11.08
CA GLU A 82 -14.91 -10.98 -10.30
C GLU A 82 -14.71 -11.06 -8.78
N ASP A 83 -14.01 -12.08 -8.30
CA ASP A 83 -13.76 -12.29 -6.88
C ASP A 83 -12.90 -11.19 -6.28
N ILE A 84 -11.92 -10.68 -7.04
CA ILE A 84 -11.06 -9.59 -6.56
C ILE A 84 -11.67 -8.21 -6.86
N GLN A 85 -12.50 -8.07 -7.91
CA GLN A 85 -13.20 -6.80 -8.17
C GLN A 85 -14.07 -6.35 -6.99
N ARG A 86 -14.51 -7.27 -6.13
CA ARG A 86 -15.34 -6.99 -4.94
C ARG A 86 -14.66 -6.11 -3.90
N ILE A 87 -13.34 -5.90 -3.98
CA ILE A 87 -12.65 -4.94 -3.10
C ILE A 87 -13.02 -3.49 -3.43
N ALA A 88 -13.44 -3.20 -4.66
CA ALA A 88 -13.86 -1.86 -5.08
C ALA A 88 -15.30 -1.58 -4.60
N VAL A 89 -15.44 -0.72 -3.60
CA VAL A 89 -16.74 -0.24 -3.10
C VAL A 89 -17.37 0.76 -4.07
N GLY A 90 -16.53 1.48 -4.80
CA GLY A 90 -16.92 2.39 -5.87
C GLY A 90 -15.73 2.79 -6.71
N SER A 91 -16.00 3.11 -7.97
CA SER A 91 -14.99 3.64 -8.90
C SER A 91 -15.60 4.76 -9.75
N THR A 92 -14.77 5.73 -10.11
CA THR A 92 -15.18 6.81 -11.02
C THR A 92 -14.01 7.29 -11.86
N VAL A 93 -14.33 7.85 -13.04
CA VAL A 93 -13.37 8.51 -13.92
C VAL A 93 -13.81 9.96 -14.07
N ILE A 94 -12.97 10.90 -13.67
CA ILE A 94 -13.28 12.34 -13.67
C ILE A 94 -12.44 13.10 -14.70
N GLY A 95 -12.84 14.35 -14.99
CA GLY A 95 -12.08 15.27 -15.85
C GLY A 95 -10.73 15.61 -15.26
N GLY A 96 -9.72 15.73 -16.13
CA GLY A 96 -8.35 16.05 -15.79
C GLY A 96 -7.34 15.20 -16.55
N GLY A 97 -6.09 15.24 -16.09
CA GLY A 97 -4.99 14.53 -16.69
C GLY A 97 -4.16 15.38 -17.63
N PHE A 98 -3.12 14.77 -18.15
CA PHE A 98 -2.10 15.45 -18.97
C PHE A 98 -1.87 14.68 -20.26
N GLU A 99 -1.25 15.35 -21.22
CA GLU A 99 -0.65 14.77 -22.41
C GLU A 99 0.79 14.30 -22.09
N TYR A 100 1.37 13.55 -23.01
CA TYR A 100 2.75 13.07 -22.89
C TYR A 100 3.79 14.20 -22.82
N ASP A 101 3.44 15.41 -23.30
CA ASP A 101 4.29 16.61 -23.24
C ASP A 101 4.02 17.50 -22.00
N GLY A 102 3.14 17.04 -21.09
CA GLY A 102 2.80 17.74 -19.85
C GLY A 102 1.71 18.80 -20.00
N LYS A 103 1.10 18.96 -21.18
CA LYS A 103 -0.07 19.83 -21.32
C LYS A 103 -1.27 19.19 -20.62
N GLU A 104 -2.08 20.03 -20.01
CA GLU A 104 -3.37 19.59 -19.47
C GLU A 104 -4.33 19.11 -20.56
N LEU A 105 -4.85 17.90 -20.41
CA LEU A 105 -5.96 17.38 -21.22
C LEU A 105 -7.26 18.11 -20.90
N ALA A 106 -7.51 18.32 -19.62
CA ALA A 106 -8.62 19.05 -19.06
C ALA A 106 -8.28 19.54 -17.64
N PRO A 107 -8.90 20.60 -17.14
CA PRO A 107 -8.80 20.98 -15.74
C PRO A 107 -9.28 19.85 -14.83
N LEU A 108 -8.67 19.72 -13.65
CA LEU A 108 -9.13 18.77 -12.64
C LEU A 108 -10.57 19.09 -12.22
N ASP A 109 -11.46 18.12 -12.33
CA ASP A 109 -12.84 18.23 -11.82
C ASP A 109 -12.87 17.99 -10.30
N GLU A 110 -12.50 19.03 -9.54
CA GLU A 110 -12.51 18.97 -8.08
C GLU A 110 -13.91 18.70 -7.50
N ALA A 111 -14.96 19.15 -8.17
CA ALA A 111 -16.34 18.96 -7.72
C ALA A 111 -16.72 17.48 -7.79
N ALA A 112 -16.44 16.82 -8.91
CA ALA A 112 -16.65 15.39 -9.07
C ALA A 112 -15.79 14.57 -8.10
N ALA A 113 -14.54 14.96 -7.88
CA ALA A 113 -13.65 14.32 -6.89
C ALA A 113 -14.25 14.39 -5.48
N LYS A 114 -14.67 15.58 -5.04
CA LYS A 114 -15.29 15.77 -3.71
C LYS A 114 -16.58 14.95 -3.55
N MET A 115 -17.42 14.90 -4.57
CA MET A 115 -18.64 14.08 -4.55
C MET A 115 -18.31 12.58 -4.38
N PHE A 116 -17.32 12.10 -5.12
CA PHE A 116 -16.85 10.71 -4.99
C PHE A 116 -16.34 10.42 -3.57
N PHE A 117 -15.49 11.28 -3.02
CA PHE A 117 -14.95 11.10 -1.67
C PHE A 117 -16.04 11.14 -0.60
N LEU A 118 -17.07 12.00 -0.74
CA LEU A 118 -18.22 12.02 0.16
C LEU A 118 -19.01 10.69 0.11
N ASP A 119 -19.20 10.12 -1.08
CA ASP A 119 -19.85 8.82 -1.24
C ASP A 119 -19.02 7.69 -0.60
N MET A 120 -17.70 7.70 -0.82
CA MET A 120 -16.81 6.71 -0.19
C MET A 120 -16.78 6.84 1.34
N LYS A 121 -16.77 8.06 1.85
CA LYS A 121 -16.88 8.32 3.29
C LYS A 121 -18.19 7.81 3.88
N ALA A 122 -19.31 8.06 3.22
CA ALA A 122 -20.62 7.59 3.64
C ALA A 122 -20.71 6.05 3.66
N LYS A 123 -19.97 5.38 2.78
CA LYS A 123 -19.86 3.91 2.72
C LYS A 123 -18.81 3.33 3.69
N GLY A 124 -18.14 4.18 4.47
CA GLY A 124 -17.15 3.75 5.47
C GLY A 124 -15.81 3.29 4.88
N VAL A 125 -15.52 3.64 3.62
CA VAL A 125 -14.24 3.33 2.98
C VAL A 125 -13.11 4.09 3.66
N LYS A 126 -11.98 3.44 3.90
CA LYS A 126 -10.80 4.00 4.56
C LYS A 126 -9.56 4.04 3.68
N SER A 127 -9.66 3.55 2.45
CA SER A 127 -8.53 3.52 1.53
C SER A 127 -8.97 3.90 0.11
N ILE A 128 -8.22 4.80 -0.51
CA ILE A 128 -8.49 5.35 -1.83
C ILE A 128 -7.26 5.16 -2.73
N ALA A 129 -7.50 4.61 -3.92
CA ALA A 129 -6.55 4.58 -5.01
C ALA A 129 -6.84 5.72 -5.99
N ILE A 130 -5.85 6.56 -6.26
CA ILE A 130 -5.94 7.68 -7.21
C ILE A 130 -4.94 7.44 -8.34
N SER A 131 -5.41 7.48 -9.57
CA SER A 131 -4.58 7.40 -10.76
C SER A 131 -4.89 8.56 -11.71
N CYS A 132 -3.88 8.99 -12.47
CA CYS A 132 -4.04 10.06 -13.46
C CYS A 132 -3.31 9.72 -14.75
N VAL A 133 -3.90 10.12 -15.88
CA VAL A 133 -3.27 10.02 -17.20
C VAL A 133 -2.00 10.85 -17.21
N PHE A 134 -0.88 10.23 -17.60
CA PHE A 134 0.46 10.81 -17.64
C PHE A 134 0.92 11.48 -16.32
N SER A 135 0.47 10.97 -15.17
CA SER A 135 0.93 11.48 -13.87
C SER A 135 2.43 11.27 -13.63
N THR A 136 3.09 10.42 -14.38
CA THR A 136 4.56 10.29 -14.38
C THR A 136 5.30 11.46 -15.03
N VAL A 137 4.60 12.27 -15.82
CA VAL A 137 5.13 13.52 -16.39
C VAL A 137 4.80 14.71 -15.50
N ARG A 138 3.54 14.77 -15.03
CA ARG A 138 3.05 15.77 -14.08
C ARG A 138 2.04 15.13 -13.13
N ASN A 139 2.25 15.25 -11.84
CA ASN A 139 1.43 14.61 -10.79
C ASN A 139 0.57 15.59 -9.98
N ASP A 140 0.56 16.86 -10.34
CA ASP A 140 -0.16 17.89 -9.59
C ASP A 140 -1.67 17.59 -9.45
N HIS A 141 -2.32 16.97 -10.45
CA HIS A 141 -3.71 16.55 -10.31
C HIS A 141 -3.91 15.41 -9.29
N GLU A 142 -2.98 14.43 -9.24
CA GLU A 142 -3.05 13.38 -8.22
C GLU A 142 -2.81 13.94 -6.82
N LEU A 143 -1.81 14.80 -6.66
CA LEU A 143 -1.51 15.45 -5.40
C LEU A 143 -2.70 16.29 -4.90
N ARG A 144 -3.30 17.09 -5.81
CA ARG A 144 -4.48 17.88 -5.46
C ARG A 144 -5.68 17.02 -5.10
N ALA A 145 -5.91 15.93 -5.83
CA ALA A 145 -6.97 14.99 -5.50
C ALA A 145 -6.74 14.29 -4.15
N ALA A 146 -5.48 13.98 -3.81
CA ALA A 146 -5.13 13.42 -2.50
C ALA A 146 -5.39 14.41 -1.35
N GLU A 147 -5.07 15.70 -1.54
CA GLU A 147 -5.43 16.77 -0.58
C GLU A 147 -6.95 16.84 -0.39
N LEU A 148 -7.72 16.90 -1.49
CA LEU A 148 -9.18 16.92 -1.45
C LEU A 148 -9.77 15.68 -0.76
N CYS A 149 -9.14 14.51 -0.96
CA CYS A 149 -9.54 13.29 -0.29
C CYS A 149 -9.41 13.44 1.23
N LYS A 150 -8.29 13.93 1.72
CA LYS A 150 -8.06 14.17 3.15
C LYS A 150 -8.98 15.26 3.70
N GLU A 151 -9.16 16.37 2.97
CA GLU A 151 -10.10 17.43 3.34
C GLU A 151 -11.53 16.89 3.57
N VAL A 152 -12.00 15.96 2.73
CA VAL A 152 -13.36 15.40 2.78
C VAL A 152 -13.47 14.23 3.74
N MET A 153 -12.54 13.28 3.67
CA MET A 153 -12.63 12.00 4.39
C MET A 153 -11.99 12.06 5.78
N GLY A 154 -11.03 12.95 5.99
CA GLY A 154 -10.24 13.10 7.22
C GLY A 154 -8.81 12.58 7.04
N GLU A 155 -7.92 12.94 7.98
CA GLU A 155 -6.49 12.60 7.89
C GLU A 155 -6.19 11.09 8.02
N ASP A 156 -7.10 10.33 8.64
CA ASP A 156 -6.94 8.88 8.83
C ASP A 156 -7.23 8.05 7.57
N VAL A 157 -7.59 8.69 6.45
CA VAL A 157 -7.78 7.98 5.18
C VAL A 157 -6.44 7.62 4.57
N HIS A 158 -6.28 6.35 4.20
CA HIS A 158 -5.13 5.93 3.42
C HIS A 158 -5.32 6.30 1.95
N VAL A 159 -4.35 7.00 1.37
CA VAL A 159 -4.39 7.42 -0.04
C VAL A 159 -3.15 6.87 -0.74
N SER A 160 -3.37 6.07 -1.78
CA SER A 160 -2.32 5.63 -2.70
C SER A 160 -2.44 6.39 -4.00
N ILE A 161 -1.38 7.07 -4.44
CA ILE A 161 -1.32 7.80 -5.71
C ILE A 161 -0.41 7.09 -6.71
N SER A 162 -0.84 7.04 -7.96
CA SER A 162 -0.22 6.16 -8.95
C SER A 162 1.19 6.60 -9.37
N SER A 163 1.50 7.88 -9.30
CA SER A 163 2.83 8.43 -9.61
C SER A 163 3.92 8.00 -8.62
N GLU A 164 3.55 7.59 -7.40
CA GLU A 164 4.48 7.06 -6.39
C GLU A 164 4.66 5.55 -6.49
N ILE A 165 3.71 4.85 -7.13
CA ILE A 165 3.69 3.38 -7.17
C ILE A 165 4.34 2.82 -8.43
N GLY A 166 4.22 3.52 -9.57
CA GLY A 166 4.72 3.00 -10.84
C GLY A 166 5.14 4.08 -11.82
N SER A 167 5.93 3.69 -12.83
CA SER A 167 6.57 4.64 -13.75
C SER A 167 5.89 4.74 -15.11
N MET A 168 5.35 3.68 -15.68
CA MET A 168 4.79 3.68 -17.04
C MET A 168 3.51 2.86 -17.12
N GLY A 169 2.73 3.13 -18.18
CA GLY A 169 1.47 2.44 -18.42
C GLY A 169 0.35 2.89 -17.45
N LEU A 170 -0.75 3.45 -17.98
CA LEU A 170 -1.85 3.90 -17.12
C LEU A 170 -2.49 2.73 -16.37
N ILE A 171 -2.81 1.65 -17.09
CA ILE A 171 -3.57 0.53 -16.55
C ILE A 171 -2.74 -0.27 -15.54
N GLU A 172 -1.49 -0.57 -15.87
CA GLU A 172 -0.57 -1.30 -14.98
C GLU A 172 -0.30 -0.52 -13.69
N ARG A 173 -0.09 0.79 -13.83
CA ARG A 173 0.16 1.68 -12.70
C ARG A 173 -1.10 1.81 -11.82
N GLU A 174 -2.27 1.98 -12.44
CA GLU A 174 -3.55 1.98 -11.72
C GLU A 174 -3.78 0.67 -10.98
N ASN A 175 -3.57 -0.46 -11.65
CA ASN A 175 -3.73 -1.78 -11.04
C ASN A 175 -2.80 -1.98 -9.83
N ALA A 176 -1.54 -1.55 -9.95
CA ALA A 176 -0.60 -1.58 -8.84
C ALA A 176 -1.06 -0.68 -7.68
N THR A 177 -1.58 0.52 -7.99
CA THR A 177 -2.10 1.47 -6.99
C THR A 177 -3.34 0.93 -6.27
N ILE A 178 -4.24 0.28 -7.00
CA ILE A 178 -5.41 -0.41 -6.45
C ILE A 178 -4.99 -1.50 -5.45
N LEU A 179 -4.02 -2.35 -5.83
CA LEU A 179 -3.49 -3.39 -4.95
C LEU A 179 -2.80 -2.78 -3.72
N ASN A 180 -1.99 -1.74 -3.91
CA ASN A 180 -1.33 -1.05 -2.80
C ASN A 180 -2.37 -0.49 -1.81
N ALA A 181 -3.40 0.18 -2.31
CA ALA A 181 -4.49 0.69 -1.48
C ALA A 181 -5.25 -0.42 -0.75
N ALA A 182 -5.43 -1.60 -1.36
CA ALA A 182 -6.11 -2.72 -0.72
C ALA A 182 -5.26 -3.44 0.33
N LEU A 183 -3.93 -3.35 0.24
CA LEU A 183 -2.98 -4.04 1.10
C LEU A 183 -2.53 -3.24 2.33
N TRP A 184 -2.87 -1.96 2.43
CA TRP A 184 -2.32 -1.08 3.47
C TRP A 184 -2.51 -1.62 4.89
N GLN A 185 -3.70 -2.18 5.22
CA GLN A 185 -3.95 -2.76 6.54
C GLN A 185 -3.10 -4.01 6.82
N VAL A 186 -2.82 -4.80 5.78
CA VAL A 186 -1.93 -5.97 5.91
C VAL A 186 -0.52 -5.51 6.23
N ALA A 187 -0.04 -4.51 5.48
CA ALA A 187 1.29 -3.94 5.66
C ALA A 187 1.43 -3.27 7.05
N GLU A 188 0.45 -2.46 7.45
CA GLU A 188 0.43 -1.78 8.74
C GLU A 188 0.51 -2.77 9.92
N ARG A 189 -0.40 -3.75 9.96
CA ARG A 189 -0.40 -4.79 11.03
C ARG A 189 0.91 -5.53 11.12
N PHE A 190 1.51 -5.80 9.98
CA PHE A 190 2.75 -6.55 9.90
C PHE A 190 3.95 -5.72 10.39
N THR A 191 4.05 -4.45 9.98
CA THR A 191 5.11 -3.55 10.41
C THR A 191 5.01 -3.21 11.89
N GLU A 192 3.79 -2.91 12.38
CA GLU A 192 3.56 -2.68 13.80
C GLU A 192 3.84 -3.93 14.64
N GLY A 193 3.41 -5.10 14.17
CA GLY A 193 3.67 -6.37 14.85
C GLY A 193 5.15 -6.64 15.00
N PHE A 194 5.93 -6.37 13.95
CA PHE A 194 7.38 -6.51 13.99
C PHE A 194 8.04 -5.53 14.95
N ALA A 195 7.69 -4.24 14.87
CA ALA A 195 8.21 -3.23 15.78
C ALA A 195 7.93 -3.58 17.25
N LYS A 196 6.68 -3.93 17.57
CA LYS A 196 6.28 -4.38 18.93
C LYS A 196 7.03 -5.63 19.39
N SER A 197 7.33 -6.55 18.47
CA SER A 197 8.12 -7.76 18.80
C SER A 197 9.55 -7.42 19.20
N LEU A 198 10.17 -6.47 18.49
CA LEU A 198 11.52 -6.00 18.82
C LEU A 198 11.54 -5.25 20.16
N GLU A 199 10.57 -4.36 20.39
CA GLU A 199 10.42 -3.65 21.67
C GLU A 199 10.21 -4.63 22.83
N GLY A 200 9.37 -5.64 22.66
CA GLY A 200 9.10 -6.69 23.66
C GLY A 200 10.35 -7.49 24.07
N GLU A 201 11.29 -7.65 23.15
CA GLU A 201 12.60 -8.28 23.41
C GLU A 201 13.66 -7.28 23.90
N GLY A 202 13.33 -6.01 24.10
CA GLY A 202 14.26 -4.98 24.56
C GLY A 202 15.19 -4.46 23.47
N ILE A 203 14.87 -4.68 22.19
CA ILE A 203 15.60 -4.16 21.04
C ILE A 203 15.01 -2.81 20.67
N THR A 204 15.55 -1.72 21.23
CA THR A 204 15.01 -0.37 21.07
C THR A 204 15.85 0.54 20.19
N ASN A 205 17.08 0.12 19.85
CA ASN A 205 18.05 0.92 19.12
C ASN A 205 18.36 0.37 17.70
N ALA A 206 17.57 -0.59 17.21
CA ALA A 206 17.78 -1.16 15.90
C ALA A 206 16.99 -0.39 14.83
N ASP A 207 17.65 -0.10 13.71
CA ASP A 207 16.99 0.36 12.51
C ASP A 207 16.18 -0.78 11.90
N VAL A 208 14.91 -0.54 11.59
CA VAL A 208 14.00 -1.54 11.06
C VAL A 208 13.87 -1.37 9.55
N TYR A 209 14.05 -2.44 8.81
CA TYR A 209 13.95 -2.45 7.36
C TYR A 209 12.96 -3.52 6.88
N LEU A 210 12.25 -3.19 5.82
CA LEU A 210 11.44 -4.15 5.06
C LEU A 210 12.17 -4.48 3.75
N SER A 211 12.33 -5.77 3.46
CA SER A 211 12.89 -6.18 2.17
C SER A 211 11.80 -6.19 1.09
N GLN A 212 12.11 -5.59 -0.05
CA GLN A 212 11.27 -5.61 -1.23
C GLN A 212 11.59 -6.82 -2.11
N ASN A 213 10.72 -7.11 -3.10
CA ASN A 213 10.89 -8.24 -4.01
C ASN A 213 12.13 -8.13 -4.90
N ASP A 214 12.63 -6.92 -5.13
CA ASP A 214 13.86 -6.65 -5.88
C ASP A 214 15.13 -6.74 -5.05
N GLY A 215 14.99 -7.03 -3.73
CA GLY A 215 16.09 -7.13 -2.78
C GLY A 215 16.52 -5.80 -2.16
N THR A 216 15.86 -4.70 -2.47
CA THR A 216 16.09 -3.42 -1.79
C THR A 216 15.49 -3.41 -0.38
N LEU A 217 16.00 -2.52 0.46
CA LEU A 217 15.52 -2.29 1.82
C LEU A 217 14.84 -0.93 1.90
N MET A 218 13.75 -0.87 2.61
CA MET A 218 12.95 0.33 2.84
C MET A 218 12.79 0.58 4.33
#